data_7769dc5f8078632a43aae314c23bbdbe
#
_entry.id   7769dc5f8078632a43aae314c23bbdbe
#
_cell.length_a   1.000
_cell.length_b   1.000
_cell.length_c   1.000
_cell.angle_alpha   90.00
_cell.angle_beta   90.00
_cell.angle_gamma   90.00
#
_symmetry.space_group_name_H-M   'P 1'
#
loop_
_entity.id
_entity.type
_entity.pdbx_description
1 polymer ?
#
loop_
_entity_poly.entity_id
_entity_poly.type
_entity_poly.pdbx_seq_one_letter_code
_entity_poly.pdbx_strand_id
1 'polypeptide(L)'
;HKDLFKFILNTINDKNFCWQCNRIVSEEKFQSDLKYNKQFAHKIYPPLGLYNEHYEIFQLVLLDLNIEELLRMKLNFIPRTEKIIRHGFHIDTEEYSKTSILYFNTNDGYTEFEKTGEKVQSVANRIVTFDSSEKHLGTTCTNDYARLVLNINWK
;
A
#
# COMPACT_ATOMS: atom_id res chain seq x y z
N HIS A 1 -11.29 16.73 -4.64
CA HIS A 1 -10.41 15.55 -4.50
C HIS A 1 -8.95 15.75 -4.99
N LYS A 2 -8.67 16.53 -6.05
CA LYS A 2 -7.27 16.75 -6.51
C LYS A 2 -6.43 17.49 -5.45
N ASP A 3 -7.01 18.44 -4.76
CA ASP A 3 -6.31 19.22 -3.73
C ASP A 3 -6.02 18.39 -2.48
N LEU A 4 -6.96 17.53 -2.07
CA LEU A 4 -6.74 16.57 -0.99
C LEU A 4 -5.61 15.60 -1.33
N PHE A 5 -5.62 15.03 -2.54
CA PHE A 5 -4.58 14.11 -2.99
C PHE A 5 -3.19 14.78 -2.98
N LYS A 6 -3.09 16.02 -3.47
CA LYS A 6 -1.86 16.81 -3.43
C LYS A 6 -1.42 17.13 -2.00
N PHE A 7 -2.36 17.44 -1.12
CA PHE A 7 -2.08 17.69 0.30
C PHE A 7 -1.50 16.45 0.98
N ILE A 8 -2.12 15.27 0.78
CA ILE A 8 -1.60 14.00 1.28
C ILE A 8 -0.19 13.71 0.75
N LEU A 9 0.05 13.91 -0.56
CA LEU A 9 1.38 13.75 -1.15
C LEU A 9 2.42 14.66 -0.49
N ASN A 10 2.09 15.91 -0.21
CA ASN A 10 3.00 16.82 0.47
C ASN A 10 3.29 16.35 1.90
N THR A 11 2.28 15.84 2.62
CA THR A 11 2.44 15.29 3.98
C THR A 11 3.39 14.10 4.00
N ILE A 12 3.22 13.12 3.10
CA ILE A 12 4.06 11.92 3.08
C ILE A 12 5.48 12.16 2.55
N ASN A 13 5.69 13.26 1.84
CA ASN A 13 7.00 13.69 1.36
C ASN A 13 7.70 14.69 2.31
N ASP A 14 7.07 15.08 3.41
CA ASP A 14 7.70 15.94 4.40
C ASP A 14 8.87 15.21 5.06
N LYS A 15 9.97 15.92 5.29
CA LYS A 15 11.20 15.38 5.89
C LYS A 15 11.01 14.84 7.31
N ASN A 16 9.96 15.27 8.01
CA ASN A 16 9.63 14.82 9.37
C ASN A 16 8.63 13.66 9.37
N PHE A 17 8.14 13.23 8.21
CA PHE A 17 7.24 12.08 8.13
C PHE A 17 7.96 10.79 8.52
N CYS A 18 7.46 10.12 9.57
CA CYS A 18 8.12 8.94 10.13
C CYS A 18 7.80 7.67 9.38
N TRP A 19 8.82 7.03 8.83
CA TRP A 19 8.73 5.73 8.19
C TRP A 19 9.39 4.63 9.03
N GLN A 20 8.74 3.49 9.16
CA GLN A 20 9.29 2.29 9.80
C GLN A 20 9.81 1.32 8.74
N CYS A 21 11.08 0.92 8.83
CA CYS A 21 11.62 -0.09 7.93
C CYS A 21 11.11 -1.48 8.33
N ASN A 22 10.45 -2.16 7.42
CA ASN A 22 9.89 -3.49 7.60
C ASN A 22 10.35 -4.44 6.49
N ARG A 23 10.34 -5.74 6.79
CA ARG A 23 10.39 -6.76 5.74
C ARG A 23 9.02 -6.88 5.09
N ILE A 24 9.00 -7.11 3.78
CA ILE A 24 7.78 -7.47 3.09
C ILE A 24 7.47 -8.92 3.46
N VAL A 25 6.29 -9.15 4.02
CA VAL A 25 5.84 -10.50 4.38
C VAL A 25 5.54 -11.24 3.08
N SER A 26 6.31 -12.26 2.77
CA SER A 26 6.05 -13.20 1.69
C SER A 26 6.27 -14.62 2.20
N GLU A 27 5.64 -15.61 1.57
CA GLU A 27 5.93 -17.00 1.85
C GLU A 27 7.44 -17.27 1.76
N GLU A 28 7.99 -18.15 2.60
CA GLU A 28 9.42 -18.43 2.70
C GLU A 28 10.09 -18.78 1.36
N LYS A 29 9.35 -19.32 0.40
CA LYS A 29 9.82 -19.64 -0.96
C LYS A 29 10.40 -18.44 -1.74
N PHE A 30 10.03 -17.22 -1.40
CA PHE A 30 10.43 -16.00 -2.09
C PHE A 30 11.44 -15.16 -1.30
N GLN A 31 11.94 -15.68 -0.17
CA GLN A 31 12.93 -14.98 0.67
C GLN A 31 14.36 -15.02 0.12
N SER A 32 14.58 -15.62 -1.05
CA SER A 32 15.93 -15.78 -1.63
C SER A 32 16.67 -14.46 -1.90
N ASP A 33 15.96 -13.34 -1.92
CA ASP A 33 16.54 -12.02 -2.17
C ASP A 33 16.23 -11.03 -1.03
N LEU A 34 16.69 -11.37 0.18
CA LEU A 34 16.54 -10.54 1.40
C LEU A 34 17.01 -9.08 1.20
N LYS A 35 17.91 -8.85 0.24
CA LYS A 35 18.42 -7.52 -0.12
C LYS A 35 17.29 -6.60 -0.59
N TYR A 36 16.33 -7.12 -1.35
CA TYR A 36 15.24 -6.34 -1.96
C TYR A 36 13.90 -6.51 -1.26
N ASN A 37 13.80 -7.40 -0.27
CA ASN A 37 12.56 -7.64 0.48
C ASN A 37 12.40 -6.65 1.64
N LYS A 38 12.45 -5.36 1.32
CA LYS A 38 12.32 -4.27 2.29
C LYS A 38 11.28 -3.26 1.80
N GLN A 39 10.47 -2.78 2.73
CA GLN A 39 9.60 -1.64 2.54
C GLN A 39 9.68 -0.73 3.76
N PHE A 40 9.35 0.52 3.57
CA PHE A 40 9.07 1.42 4.67
C PHE A 40 7.55 1.53 4.79
N ALA A 41 7.05 1.50 6.01
CA ALA A 41 5.63 1.57 6.28
C ALA A 41 5.33 2.63 7.34
N HIS A 42 4.16 3.25 7.21
CA HIS A 42 3.57 4.09 8.24
C HIS A 42 2.16 3.59 8.54
N LYS A 43 1.96 3.08 9.77
CA LYS A 43 0.66 2.56 10.20
C LYS A 43 -0.21 3.72 10.65
N ILE A 44 -1.32 3.94 9.97
CA ILE A 44 -2.26 5.03 10.24
C ILE A 44 -3.38 4.54 11.17
N TYR A 45 -3.91 3.34 10.94
CA TYR A 45 -5.00 2.76 11.73
C TYR A 45 -4.86 1.22 11.85
N PRO A 46 -5.15 0.60 13.02
CA PRO A 46 -5.24 1.29 14.31
C PRO A 46 -3.91 1.98 14.63
N PRO A 47 -3.93 3.12 15.33
CA PRO A 47 -2.72 3.87 15.62
C PRO A 47 -1.76 3.06 16.51
N LEU A 48 -0.46 3.30 16.35
CA LEU A 48 0.56 2.85 17.29
C LEU A 48 0.60 3.86 18.44
N GLY A 49 0.03 3.48 19.58
CA GLY A 49 -0.14 4.37 20.74
C GLY A 49 -1.52 5.03 20.77
N LEU A 50 -1.65 6.11 21.53
CA LEU A 50 -2.94 6.75 21.82
C LEU A 50 -3.45 7.64 20.67
N TYR A 51 -2.59 8.11 19.77
CA TYR A 51 -2.94 9.05 18.71
C TYR A 51 -2.02 8.90 17.51
N ASN A 52 -2.58 9.00 16.30
CA ASN A 52 -1.82 9.17 15.06
C ASN A 52 -2.24 10.50 14.42
N GLU A 53 -1.34 11.47 14.41
CA GLU A 53 -1.57 12.84 13.90
C GLU A 53 -1.99 12.90 12.44
N HIS A 54 -1.70 11.86 11.66
CA HIS A 54 -2.06 11.77 10.25
C HIS A 54 -3.43 11.12 10.00
N TYR A 55 -4.06 10.50 11.03
CA TYR A 55 -5.31 9.77 10.84
C TYR A 55 -6.42 10.63 10.26
N GLU A 56 -6.61 11.84 10.76
CA GLU A 56 -7.65 12.76 10.31
C GLU A 56 -7.52 13.14 8.83
N ILE A 57 -6.27 13.25 8.35
CA ILE A 57 -5.98 13.57 6.96
C ILE A 57 -6.34 12.37 6.06
N PHE A 58 -5.92 11.19 6.45
CA PHE A 58 -6.11 9.98 5.64
C PHE A 58 -7.54 9.45 5.69
N GLN A 59 -8.29 9.70 6.76
CA GLN A 59 -9.70 9.30 6.81
C GLN A 59 -10.55 10.00 5.73
N LEU A 60 -10.13 11.16 5.23
CA LEU A 60 -10.83 11.82 4.12
C LEU A 60 -10.82 11.00 2.82
N VAL A 61 -9.84 10.09 2.65
CA VAL A 61 -9.82 9.14 1.53
C VAL A 61 -10.96 8.13 1.64
N LEU A 62 -11.44 7.86 2.86
CA LEU A 62 -12.49 6.87 3.12
C LEU A 62 -13.89 7.35 2.68
N LEU A 63 -14.05 8.67 2.50
CA LEU A 63 -15.36 9.25 2.13
C LEU A 63 -15.88 8.74 0.77
N ASP A 64 -14.97 8.33 -0.13
CA ASP A 64 -15.32 7.79 -1.44
C ASP A 64 -15.53 6.26 -1.42
N LEU A 65 -15.23 5.63 -0.28
CA LEU A 65 -15.35 4.19 -0.08
C LEU A 65 -16.48 3.94 0.93
N ASN A 66 -17.61 3.51 0.57
CA ASN A 66 -18.75 3.26 1.47
C ASN A 66 -18.40 2.25 2.60
N ILE A 67 -17.52 2.68 3.54
CA ILE A 67 -16.91 1.88 4.60
C ILE A 67 -17.83 1.85 5.82
N GLU A 68 -18.20 0.65 6.26
CA GLU A 68 -18.95 0.43 7.50
C GLU A 68 -18.00 0.33 8.71
N GLU A 69 -16.87 -0.37 8.53
CA GLU A 69 -15.87 -0.58 9.58
C GLU A 69 -14.46 -0.52 8.98
N LEU A 70 -13.62 0.38 9.47
CA LEU A 70 -12.21 0.43 9.12
C LEU A 70 -11.42 -0.55 9.99
N LEU A 71 -10.76 -1.53 9.36
CA LEU A 71 -9.96 -2.54 10.05
C LEU A 71 -8.48 -2.17 10.11
N ARG A 72 -7.92 -1.67 9.01
CA ARG A 72 -6.51 -1.30 8.91
C ARG A 72 -6.30 -0.22 7.85
N MET A 73 -5.38 0.68 8.14
CA MET A 73 -4.87 1.64 7.16
C MET A 73 -3.35 1.78 7.30
N LYS A 74 -2.63 1.54 6.21
CA LYS A 74 -1.17 1.54 6.21
C LYS A 74 -0.61 2.09 4.90
N LEU A 75 0.26 3.10 5.00
CA LEU A 75 1.11 3.54 3.90
C LEU A 75 2.29 2.60 3.73
N ASN A 76 2.63 2.32 2.47
CA ASN A 76 3.83 1.60 2.10
C ASN A 76 4.64 2.42 1.10
N PHE A 77 5.91 2.58 1.40
CA PHE A 77 6.94 3.11 0.53
C PHE A 77 7.85 1.95 0.12
N ILE A 78 7.80 1.58 -1.14
CA ILE A 78 8.57 0.47 -1.69
C ILE A 78 9.68 1.07 -2.55
N PRO A 79 10.95 1.03 -2.12
CA PRO A 79 12.05 1.67 -2.83
C PRO A 79 12.21 1.17 -4.27
N ARG A 80 12.70 2.05 -5.13
CA ARG A 80 13.12 1.71 -6.49
C ARG A 80 14.17 0.60 -6.49
N THR A 81 14.11 -0.25 -7.52
CA THR A 81 15.12 -1.27 -7.81
C THR A 81 15.57 -1.18 -9.27
N GLU A 82 16.69 -1.80 -9.62
CA GLU A 82 17.22 -1.80 -11.01
C GLU A 82 16.29 -2.55 -11.99
N LYS A 83 15.57 -3.55 -11.47
CA LYS A 83 14.57 -4.35 -12.20
C LYS A 83 13.34 -4.54 -11.33
N ILE A 84 12.19 -4.76 -11.93
CA ILE A 84 10.96 -5.10 -11.19
C ILE A 84 11.18 -6.36 -10.36
N ILE A 85 10.99 -6.25 -9.05
CA ILE A 85 10.98 -7.36 -8.11
C ILE A 85 9.52 -7.64 -7.75
N ARG A 86 9.07 -8.86 -8.00
CA ARG A 86 7.76 -9.36 -7.57
C ARG A 86 7.89 -9.89 -6.15
N HIS A 87 7.08 -9.37 -5.23
CA HIS A 87 6.97 -9.95 -3.89
C HIS A 87 6.08 -11.19 -3.90
N GLY A 88 6.10 -11.99 -2.83
CA GLY A 88 5.30 -13.20 -2.77
C GLY A 88 3.79 -12.92 -2.77
N PHE A 89 3.02 -13.83 -3.36
CA PHE A 89 1.56 -13.81 -3.24
C PHE A 89 1.14 -14.02 -1.78
N HIS A 90 0.19 -13.23 -1.34
CA HIS A 90 -0.37 -13.29 0.01
C HIS A 90 -1.82 -12.83 0.01
N ILE A 91 -2.51 -13.08 1.09
CA ILE A 91 -3.80 -12.49 1.43
C ILE A 91 -3.59 -11.45 2.53
N ASP A 92 -4.43 -10.45 2.60
CA ASP A 92 -4.33 -9.42 3.66
C ASP A 92 -4.93 -9.90 4.97
N THR A 93 -6.02 -10.63 4.92
CA THR A 93 -6.70 -11.24 6.07
C THR A 93 -7.60 -12.39 5.60
N GLU A 94 -7.82 -13.37 6.50
CA GLU A 94 -8.80 -14.45 6.29
C GLU A 94 -10.23 -14.02 6.64
N GLU A 95 -10.40 -12.91 7.34
CA GLU A 95 -11.71 -12.37 7.67
C GLU A 95 -12.43 -11.84 6.43
N TYR A 96 -13.76 -12.00 6.39
CA TYR A 96 -14.58 -11.40 5.34
C TYR A 96 -14.47 -9.87 5.39
N SER A 97 -13.77 -9.32 4.42
CA SER A 97 -13.49 -7.89 4.32
C SER A 97 -13.03 -7.52 2.90
N LYS A 98 -12.90 -6.23 2.64
CA LYS A 98 -12.36 -5.67 1.41
C LYS A 98 -10.94 -5.11 1.65
N THR A 99 -10.12 -5.22 0.63
CA THR A 99 -8.87 -4.49 0.52
C THR A 99 -9.00 -3.44 -0.58
N SER A 100 -8.66 -2.20 -0.26
CA SER A 100 -8.49 -1.12 -1.24
C SER A 100 -7.05 -0.66 -1.26
N ILE A 101 -6.47 -0.52 -2.46
CA ILE A 101 -5.11 0.00 -2.66
C ILE A 101 -5.21 1.29 -3.46
N LEU A 102 -4.86 2.41 -2.82
CA LEU A 102 -4.71 3.72 -3.48
C LEU A 102 -3.24 3.94 -3.86
N TYR A 103 -2.98 4.22 -5.14
CA TYR A 103 -1.64 4.53 -5.64
C TYR A 103 -1.38 6.03 -5.59
N PHE A 104 -0.27 6.44 -4.98
CA PHE A 104 0.08 7.85 -4.85
C PHE A 104 0.95 8.39 -5.98
N ASN A 105 1.61 7.52 -6.73
CA ASN A 105 2.43 7.94 -7.86
C ASN A 105 2.29 7.00 -9.05
N THR A 106 2.55 7.53 -10.24
CA THR A 106 2.56 6.75 -11.49
C THR A 106 3.96 6.20 -11.72
N ASN A 107 4.04 4.88 -11.80
CA ASN A 107 5.29 4.17 -12.07
C ASN A 107 5.00 2.81 -12.75
N ASP A 108 6.06 2.10 -13.14
CA ASP A 108 5.98 0.79 -13.81
C ASP A 108 5.71 -0.39 -12.85
N GLY A 109 5.61 -0.14 -11.54
CA GLY A 109 5.18 -1.13 -10.55
C GLY A 109 3.69 -1.42 -10.64
N TYR A 110 3.27 -2.57 -10.12
CA TYR A 110 1.88 -3.03 -10.21
C TYR A 110 1.47 -3.90 -9.02
N THR A 111 0.17 -4.12 -8.89
CA THR A 111 -0.43 -5.20 -8.10
C THR A 111 -0.87 -6.30 -9.06
N GLU A 112 -0.56 -7.57 -8.75
CA GLU A 112 -0.91 -8.73 -9.56
C GLU A 112 -1.75 -9.71 -8.75
N PHE A 113 -2.81 -10.25 -9.35
CA PHE A 113 -3.73 -11.23 -8.75
C PHE A 113 -3.36 -12.65 -9.18
N GLU A 114 -3.17 -13.57 -8.22
CA GLU A 114 -2.70 -14.93 -8.50
C GLU A 114 -3.67 -15.69 -9.41
N LYS A 115 -4.97 -15.62 -9.11
CA LYS A 115 -6.00 -16.40 -9.80
C LYS A 115 -6.19 -16.02 -11.27
N THR A 116 -6.12 -14.74 -11.58
CA THR A 116 -6.42 -14.20 -12.91
C THR A 116 -5.18 -13.84 -13.72
N GLY A 117 -4.04 -13.61 -13.04
CA GLY A 117 -2.85 -13.02 -13.63
C GLY A 117 -3.02 -11.54 -13.99
N GLU A 118 -4.15 -10.92 -13.63
CA GLU A 118 -4.43 -9.51 -13.89
C GLU A 118 -3.43 -8.62 -13.17
N LYS A 119 -2.99 -7.56 -13.85
CA LYS A 119 -2.06 -6.56 -13.32
C LYS A 119 -2.69 -5.19 -13.31
N VAL A 120 -2.80 -4.60 -12.13
CA VAL A 120 -3.24 -3.22 -11.95
C VAL A 120 -2.00 -2.34 -11.80
N GLN A 121 -1.74 -1.52 -12.81
CA GLN A 121 -0.58 -0.60 -12.84
C GLN A 121 -0.72 0.51 -11.81
N SER A 122 0.41 0.89 -11.20
CA SER A 122 0.49 2.05 -10.30
C SER A 122 0.30 3.34 -11.10
N VAL A 123 -0.89 3.90 -11.02
CA VAL A 123 -1.24 5.20 -11.62
C VAL A 123 -1.72 6.12 -10.51
N ALA A 124 -1.13 7.29 -10.39
CA ALA A 124 -1.47 8.27 -9.37
C ALA A 124 -2.99 8.51 -9.28
N ASN A 125 -3.52 8.49 -8.06
CA ASN A 125 -4.95 8.66 -7.76
C ASN A 125 -5.86 7.54 -8.30
N ARG A 126 -5.30 6.37 -8.65
CA ARG A 126 -6.08 5.17 -8.93
C ARG A 126 -6.29 4.41 -7.63
N ILE A 127 -7.50 3.87 -7.45
CA ILE A 127 -7.82 2.91 -6.41
C ILE A 127 -8.29 1.60 -7.03
N VAL A 128 -7.90 0.48 -6.45
CA VAL A 128 -8.41 -0.85 -6.75
C VAL A 128 -8.96 -1.46 -5.48
N THR A 129 -10.15 -2.08 -5.56
CA THR A 129 -10.82 -2.75 -4.44
C THR A 129 -11.13 -4.19 -4.80
N PHE A 130 -10.84 -5.12 -3.88
CA PHE A 130 -11.05 -6.54 -4.05
C PHE A 130 -11.29 -7.23 -2.69
N ASP A 131 -11.68 -8.50 -2.70
CA ASP A 131 -11.85 -9.28 -1.47
C ASP A 131 -10.50 -9.51 -0.80
N SER A 132 -10.39 -9.25 0.52
CA SER A 132 -9.11 -9.36 1.24
C SER A 132 -8.53 -10.77 1.24
N SER A 133 -9.35 -11.79 0.99
CA SER A 133 -8.94 -13.19 0.81
C SER A 133 -8.38 -13.49 -0.58
N GLU A 134 -8.46 -12.55 -1.53
CA GLU A 134 -7.90 -12.76 -2.86
C GLU A 134 -6.38 -12.64 -2.82
N LYS A 135 -5.70 -13.72 -3.26
CA LYS A 135 -4.23 -13.74 -3.30
C LYS A 135 -3.70 -12.76 -4.34
N HIS A 136 -2.86 -11.86 -3.86
CA HIS A 136 -2.24 -10.82 -4.67
C HIS A 136 -0.80 -10.57 -4.24
N LEU A 137 -0.04 -9.91 -5.08
CA LEU A 137 1.29 -9.40 -4.77
C LEU A 137 1.46 -7.95 -5.22
N GLY A 138 2.37 -7.26 -4.57
CA GLY A 138 2.90 -5.98 -5.04
C GLY A 138 4.30 -6.16 -5.65
N THR A 139 4.75 -5.14 -6.36
CA THR A 139 6.10 -5.09 -6.94
C THR A 139 6.86 -3.84 -6.51
N THR A 140 8.17 -3.82 -6.75
CA THR A 140 8.95 -2.59 -6.81
C THR A 140 8.63 -1.81 -8.10
N CYS A 141 9.28 -0.67 -8.30
CA CYS A 141 9.29 0.08 -9.57
C CYS A 141 10.73 0.32 -10.03
N THR A 142 10.92 0.72 -11.30
CA THR A 142 12.24 1.04 -11.86
C THR A 142 12.35 2.47 -12.35
N ASN A 143 11.26 3.15 -12.62
CA ASN A 143 11.19 4.45 -13.30
C ASN A 143 10.77 5.63 -12.41
N ASP A 144 10.62 5.40 -11.10
CA ASP A 144 10.39 6.44 -10.10
C ASP A 144 11.22 6.13 -8.84
N TYR A 145 11.36 7.06 -7.89
CA TYR A 145 12.17 6.88 -6.67
C TYR A 145 11.63 5.79 -5.74
N ALA A 146 10.32 5.58 -5.74
CA ALA A 146 9.62 4.53 -5.00
C ALA A 146 8.24 4.28 -5.59
N ARG A 147 7.63 3.15 -5.22
CA ARG A 147 6.20 2.91 -5.37
C ARG A 147 5.51 3.22 -4.05
N LEU A 148 4.58 4.18 -4.06
CA LEU A 148 3.83 4.65 -2.89
C LEU A 148 2.38 4.19 -2.95
N VAL A 149 1.93 3.47 -1.94
CA VAL A 149 0.55 2.97 -1.87
C VAL A 149 -0.03 3.07 -0.47
N LEU A 150 -1.34 3.31 -0.38
CA LEU A 150 -2.13 3.19 0.83
C LEU A 150 -2.96 1.92 0.77
N ASN A 151 -2.73 0.99 1.69
CA ASN A 151 -3.55 -0.19 1.87
C ASN A 151 -4.61 0.07 2.94
N ILE A 152 -5.86 -0.20 2.60
CA ILE A 152 -7.03 -0.02 3.46
C ILE A 152 -7.77 -1.35 3.52
N ASN A 153 -7.94 -1.92 4.72
CA ASN A 153 -8.80 -3.09 4.92
C ASN A 153 -10.04 -2.65 5.68
N TRP A 154 -11.22 -3.07 5.22
CA TRP A 154 -12.49 -2.55 5.68
C TRP A 154 -13.68 -3.50 5.42
N LYS A 155 -14.80 -3.26 6.11
CA LYS A 155 -16.11 -3.89 5.90
C LYS A 155 -17.15 -2.85 5.55
#